data_e34a6e01f92ad037f87eb4e5066a2ac0
#
_entry.id   e34a6e01f92ad037f87eb4e5066a2ac0
#
_cell.length_a   1.000
_cell.length_b   1.000
_cell.length_c   1.000
_cell.angle_alpha   90.00
_cell.angle_beta   90.00
_cell.angle_gamma   90.00
#
_symmetry.space_group_name_H-M   'P 1'
#
loop_
_entity.id
_entity.type
_entity.pdbx_description
1 polymer ?
#
loop_
_entity_poly.entity_id
_entity_poly.type
_entity_poly.pdbx_seq_one_letter_code
_entity_poly.pdbx_strand_id
1 'polypeptide(L)'
;MRIIVIGRTGFIAPHIVDRLCERGHDVVDDEGGVADAVVCVHAFTQEDAEAAVRLFRGRTGKLVVLSSGDVYRAYGVLKGIETRELEPVPITEDSRLRTTLYPYRNDPKFADYEKILVERTVMNVSDLPACILRLPAVYGPGDRHHRFGNWVKQMVDGSPMIQIGAGMAGWRWTHGYVENVADAIVLAATDRRTGGRIYNIGEEVVPTTRERLEAFAQIFGWSGTVEVVPDDMALDFRQDMAVSTARFRRELGYADLISVEEAVSRTIAWERSALTG
;
A
#
# COMPACT_ATOMS: atom_id res chain seq x y z
N MET A 1 13.66 -9.53 -18.89
CA MET A 1 13.85 -8.07 -18.90
C MET A 1 14.89 -7.72 -17.88
N ARG A 2 15.64 -6.65 -18.11
CA ARG A 2 16.56 -6.06 -17.13
C ARG A 2 15.81 -4.99 -16.34
N ILE A 3 15.71 -5.15 -15.00
CA ILE A 3 14.91 -4.29 -14.15
C ILE A 3 15.77 -3.77 -12.99
N ILE A 4 15.69 -2.48 -12.73
CA ILE A 4 16.31 -1.83 -11.58
C ILE A 4 15.24 -1.61 -10.52
N VAL A 5 15.55 -1.94 -9.25
CA VAL A 5 14.68 -1.65 -8.10
C VAL A 5 15.41 -0.67 -7.18
N ILE A 6 14.89 0.55 -7.03
CA ILE A 6 15.45 1.58 -6.15
C ILE A 6 14.74 1.55 -4.80
N GLY A 7 15.51 1.66 -3.72
CA GLY A 7 14.95 1.62 -2.37
C GLY A 7 14.77 0.21 -1.83
N ARG A 8 15.76 -0.64 -2.02
CA ARG A 8 15.74 -2.09 -1.74
C ARG A 8 15.66 -2.46 -0.25
N THR A 9 15.85 -1.51 0.66
CA THR A 9 15.89 -1.76 2.12
C THR A 9 14.53 -1.69 2.82
N GLY A 10 13.46 -1.39 2.08
CA GLY A 10 12.10 -1.28 2.61
C GLY A 10 11.40 -2.65 2.79
N PHE A 11 10.21 -2.63 3.41
CA PHE A 11 9.38 -3.81 3.65
C PHE A 11 8.99 -4.54 2.36
N ILE A 12 8.54 -3.80 1.33
CA ILE A 12 7.99 -4.38 0.10
C ILE A 12 9.10 -4.79 -0.88
N ALA A 13 10.22 -4.10 -0.88
CA ALA A 13 11.26 -4.24 -1.90
C ALA A 13 11.88 -5.65 -2.01
N PRO A 14 12.18 -6.38 -0.91
CA PRO A 14 12.65 -7.76 -1.00
C PRO A 14 11.67 -8.66 -1.77
N HIS A 15 10.36 -8.57 -1.48
CA HIS A 15 9.34 -9.35 -2.15
C HIS A 15 9.23 -9.01 -3.65
N ILE A 16 9.47 -7.75 -4.05
CA ILE A 16 9.55 -7.36 -5.46
C ILE A 16 10.73 -8.03 -6.14
N VAL A 17 11.90 -7.99 -5.51
CA VAL A 17 13.14 -8.60 -6.04
C VAL A 17 12.96 -10.11 -6.19
N ASP A 18 12.51 -10.78 -5.15
CA ASP A 18 12.27 -12.23 -5.16
C ASP A 18 11.30 -12.60 -6.30
N ARG A 19 10.20 -11.87 -6.42
CA ARG A 19 9.19 -12.12 -7.46
C ARG A 19 9.69 -11.87 -8.87
N LEU A 20 10.52 -10.85 -9.09
CA LEU A 20 11.19 -10.61 -10.37
C LEU A 20 12.13 -11.76 -10.74
N CYS A 21 12.94 -12.23 -9.78
CA CYS A 21 13.86 -13.36 -9.98
C CYS A 21 13.10 -14.65 -10.27
N GLU A 22 12.03 -14.96 -9.54
CA GLU A 22 11.16 -16.13 -9.77
C GLU A 22 10.56 -16.13 -11.18
N ARG A 23 10.25 -14.95 -11.73
CA ARG A 23 9.76 -14.81 -13.11
C ARG A 23 10.87 -14.73 -14.17
N GLY A 24 12.12 -14.96 -13.79
CA GLY A 24 13.27 -15.01 -14.71
C GLY A 24 13.70 -13.64 -15.24
N HIS A 25 13.43 -12.55 -14.51
CA HIS A 25 13.93 -11.23 -14.85
C HIS A 25 15.32 -10.99 -14.24
N ASP A 26 16.14 -10.20 -14.95
CA ASP A 26 17.47 -9.80 -14.49
C ASP A 26 17.33 -8.54 -13.61
N VAL A 27 17.49 -8.72 -12.30
CA VAL A 27 17.42 -7.62 -11.32
C VAL A 27 18.81 -7.09 -11.05
N VAL A 28 19.08 -5.88 -11.53
CA VAL A 28 20.40 -5.26 -11.44
C VAL A 28 20.49 -4.24 -10.32
N ASP A 29 21.68 -4.15 -9.73
CA ASP A 29 22.02 -3.22 -8.67
C ASP A 29 22.91 -2.08 -9.20
N ASP A 30 22.48 -1.50 -10.30
CA ASP A 30 23.20 -0.42 -10.99
C ASP A 30 22.25 0.75 -11.24
N GLU A 31 22.15 1.63 -10.25
CA GLU A 31 21.27 2.80 -10.30
C GLU A 31 21.63 3.78 -11.45
N GLY A 32 22.78 3.65 -12.08
CA GLY A 32 23.20 4.45 -13.23
C GLY A 32 23.02 3.77 -14.60
N GLY A 33 22.65 2.49 -14.60
CA GLY A 33 22.61 1.65 -15.80
C GLY A 33 21.39 1.85 -16.69
N VAL A 34 21.41 1.16 -17.84
CA VAL A 34 20.25 1.05 -18.74
C VAL A 34 19.40 -0.14 -18.35
N ALA A 35 18.09 0.04 -18.29
CA ALA A 35 17.12 -0.99 -17.94
C ALA A 35 15.87 -0.95 -18.82
N ASP A 36 15.15 -2.07 -18.91
CA ASP A 36 13.84 -2.10 -19.56
C ASP A 36 12.78 -1.37 -18.73
N ALA A 37 12.88 -1.49 -17.38
CA ALA A 37 12.03 -0.78 -16.44
C ALA A 37 12.78 -0.49 -15.13
N VAL A 38 12.35 0.56 -14.45
CA VAL A 38 12.82 0.90 -13.10
C VAL A 38 11.63 0.93 -12.15
N VAL A 39 11.74 0.24 -11.02
CA VAL A 39 10.76 0.30 -9.92
C VAL A 39 11.31 1.20 -8.82
N CYS A 40 10.67 2.35 -8.63
CA CYS A 40 11.04 3.34 -7.63
C CYS A 40 10.17 3.15 -6.37
N VAL A 41 10.73 2.47 -5.36
CA VAL A 41 10.03 2.18 -4.10
C VAL A 41 10.03 3.39 -3.15
N HIS A 42 11.12 4.14 -3.14
CA HIS A 42 11.38 5.25 -2.22
C HIS A 42 11.33 6.64 -2.89
N ALA A 43 10.23 6.98 -3.56
CA ALA A 43 9.99 8.37 -3.96
C ALA A 43 8.98 8.98 -2.99
N PHE A 44 9.42 9.56 -1.89
CA PHE A 44 8.56 10.15 -0.86
C PHE A 44 8.32 11.63 -1.05
N THR A 45 9.28 12.32 -1.66
CA THR A 45 9.28 13.77 -1.88
C THR A 45 9.30 14.10 -3.37
N GLN A 46 8.99 15.35 -3.71
CA GLN A 46 9.15 15.85 -5.07
C GLN A 46 10.60 15.74 -5.53
N GLU A 47 11.56 16.02 -4.65
CA GLU A 47 12.99 15.94 -4.96
C GLU A 47 13.43 14.52 -5.34
N ASP A 48 12.92 13.49 -4.63
CA ASP A 48 13.16 12.08 -4.96
C ASP A 48 12.66 11.77 -6.38
N ALA A 49 11.46 12.24 -6.72
CA ALA A 49 10.87 12.04 -8.04
C ALA A 49 11.68 12.74 -9.15
N GLU A 50 12.11 13.98 -8.91
CA GLU A 50 12.98 14.72 -9.83
C GLU A 50 14.33 14.04 -10.02
N ALA A 51 14.92 13.52 -8.94
CA ALA A 51 16.17 12.76 -8.98
C ALA A 51 16.01 11.48 -9.81
N ALA A 52 14.94 10.72 -9.61
CA ALA A 52 14.64 9.53 -10.39
C ALA A 52 14.46 9.87 -11.88
N VAL A 53 13.72 10.92 -12.22
CA VAL A 53 13.57 11.38 -13.61
C VAL A 53 14.91 11.78 -14.21
N ARG A 54 15.72 12.59 -13.53
CA ARG A 54 17.05 12.98 -14.02
C ARG A 54 17.96 11.78 -14.28
N LEU A 55 17.92 10.78 -13.39
CA LEU A 55 18.78 9.61 -13.48
C LEU A 55 18.40 8.68 -14.62
N PHE A 56 17.10 8.45 -14.85
CA PHE A 56 16.63 7.39 -15.74
C PHE A 56 16.08 7.87 -17.10
N ARG A 57 15.89 9.17 -17.28
CA ARG A 57 15.48 9.74 -18.57
C ARG A 57 16.46 9.35 -19.67
N GLY A 58 15.96 8.72 -20.73
CA GLY A 58 16.78 8.20 -21.83
C GLY A 58 17.57 6.93 -21.51
N ARG A 59 17.40 6.34 -20.29
CA ARG A 59 18.10 5.12 -19.86
C ARG A 59 17.16 3.96 -19.54
N THR A 60 15.86 4.22 -19.43
CA THR A 60 14.87 3.19 -19.20
C THR A 60 13.66 3.36 -20.10
N GLY A 61 13.01 2.24 -20.42
CA GLY A 61 11.77 2.22 -21.19
C GLY A 61 10.55 2.67 -20.36
N LYS A 62 10.60 2.53 -19.03
CA LYS A 62 9.48 2.87 -18.13
C LYS A 62 9.94 3.07 -16.68
N LEU A 63 9.29 4.00 -15.99
CA LEU A 63 9.42 4.21 -14.56
C LEU A 63 8.13 3.76 -13.83
N VAL A 64 8.21 2.83 -12.90
CA VAL A 64 7.10 2.44 -12.00
C VAL A 64 7.35 3.08 -10.64
N VAL A 65 6.43 3.92 -10.19
CA VAL A 65 6.59 4.69 -8.95
C VAL A 65 5.51 4.29 -7.96
N LEU A 66 5.94 3.93 -6.74
CA LEU A 66 5.02 3.60 -5.67
C LEU A 66 4.51 4.88 -5.02
N SER A 67 3.22 5.11 -5.19
CA SER A 67 2.45 6.16 -4.52
C SER A 67 1.65 5.57 -3.35
N SER A 68 0.71 6.29 -2.82
CA SER A 68 -0.08 5.91 -1.64
C SER A 68 -1.54 6.32 -1.80
N GLY A 69 -2.45 5.60 -1.16
CA GLY A 69 -3.85 6.00 -1.05
C GLY A 69 -4.06 7.30 -0.27
N ASP A 70 -3.05 7.82 0.42
CA ASP A 70 -3.13 9.10 1.12
C ASP A 70 -3.19 10.34 0.20
N VAL A 71 -2.97 10.15 -1.11
CA VAL A 71 -3.16 11.22 -2.11
C VAL A 71 -4.63 11.64 -2.26
N TYR A 72 -5.56 10.75 -1.92
CA TYR A 72 -6.98 11.03 -2.08
C TYR A 72 -7.51 12.04 -1.07
N ARG A 73 -8.49 12.86 -1.50
CA ARG A 73 -9.18 13.80 -0.60
C ARG A 73 -9.85 13.06 0.56
N ALA A 74 -10.36 11.86 0.33
CA ALA A 74 -10.91 11.01 1.38
C ALA A 74 -9.95 10.83 2.56
N TYR A 75 -8.64 10.64 2.31
CA TYR A 75 -7.65 10.60 3.37
C TYR A 75 -7.53 11.92 4.13
N GLY A 76 -7.61 13.03 3.42
CA GLY A 76 -7.61 14.36 4.04
C GLY A 76 -8.84 14.58 4.94
N VAL A 77 -10.02 14.10 4.53
CA VAL A 77 -11.25 14.12 5.34
C VAL A 77 -11.07 13.25 6.59
N LEU A 78 -10.61 12.00 6.44
CA LEU A 78 -10.31 11.10 7.55
C LEU A 78 -9.36 11.74 8.58
N LYS A 79 -8.30 12.42 8.09
CA LYS A 79 -7.30 13.10 8.93
C LYS A 79 -7.74 14.46 9.48
N GLY A 80 -8.89 14.98 9.06
CA GLY A 80 -9.37 16.30 9.45
C GLY A 80 -8.58 17.48 8.86
N ILE A 81 -7.82 17.27 7.79
CA ILE A 81 -7.04 18.31 7.08
C ILE A 81 -7.74 18.82 5.82
N GLU A 82 -8.88 18.27 5.49
CA GLU A 82 -9.81 18.74 4.44
C GLU A 82 -11.17 19.09 5.05
N THR A 83 -12.06 19.69 4.27
CA THR A 83 -13.45 19.92 4.71
C THR A 83 -14.15 18.60 5.01
N ARG A 84 -15.06 18.58 5.99
CA ARG A 84 -15.73 17.37 6.49
C ARG A 84 -16.79 16.76 5.57
N GLU A 85 -16.90 17.23 4.33
CA GLU A 85 -17.74 16.61 3.32
C GLU A 85 -17.13 15.26 2.92
N LEU A 86 -17.90 14.19 3.08
CA LEU A 86 -17.42 12.83 2.78
C LEU A 86 -17.26 12.62 1.27
N GLU A 87 -16.24 11.85 0.91
CA GLU A 87 -16.03 11.40 -0.46
C GLU A 87 -16.79 10.11 -0.73
N PRO A 88 -17.30 9.94 -1.95
CA PRO A 88 -17.91 8.67 -2.35
C PRO A 88 -16.95 7.50 -2.28
N VAL A 89 -17.45 6.33 -1.91
CA VAL A 89 -16.73 5.06 -1.97
C VAL A 89 -17.47 4.07 -2.87
N PRO A 90 -16.76 3.15 -3.55
CA PRO A 90 -15.31 2.98 -3.51
C PRO A 90 -14.55 4.12 -4.19
N ILE A 91 -13.39 4.46 -3.63
CA ILE A 91 -12.48 5.47 -4.19
C ILE A 91 -11.82 4.88 -5.44
N THR A 92 -11.92 5.55 -6.57
CA THR A 92 -11.29 5.16 -7.83
C THR A 92 -10.06 6.02 -8.13
N GLU A 93 -9.30 5.65 -9.15
CA GLU A 93 -8.13 6.44 -9.58
C GLU A 93 -8.52 7.86 -10.06
N ASP A 94 -9.78 8.06 -10.44
CA ASP A 94 -10.33 9.34 -10.90
C ASP A 94 -10.96 10.17 -9.77
N SER A 95 -11.00 9.64 -8.54
CA SER A 95 -11.50 10.36 -7.37
C SER A 95 -10.62 11.57 -7.04
N ARG A 96 -11.23 12.56 -6.36
CA ARG A 96 -10.55 13.81 -6.00
C ARG A 96 -9.30 13.56 -5.16
N LEU A 97 -8.22 14.27 -5.49
CA LEU A 97 -7.00 14.29 -4.69
C LEU A 97 -7.11 15.36 -3.59
N ARG A 98 -6.29 15.21 -2.54
CA ARG A 98 -6.16 16.25 -1.50
C ARG A 98 -5.78 17.60 -2.12
N THR A 99 -6.34 18.66 -1.58
CA THR A 99 -5.91 20.04 -1.86
C THR A 99 -4.85 20.50 -0.87
N THR A 100 -4.96 20.04 0.38
CA THR A 100 -3.96 20.27 1.42
C THR A 100 -2.75 19.36 1.21
N LEU A 101 -1.63 19.97 0.85
CA LEU A 101 -0.36 19.26 0.67
C LEU A 101 0.32 18.95 2.02
N TYR A 102 1.26 18.01 2.00
CA TYR A 102 2.10 17.61 3.13
C TYR A 102 1.29 17.12 4.35
N PRO A 103 0.60 15.96 4.20
CA PRO A 103 -0.34 15.44 5.20
C PRO A 103 0.32 15.09 6.54
N TYR A 104 1.64 15.04 6.58
CA TYR A 104 2.45 14.70 7.75
C TYR A 104 3.40 15.83 8.17
N ARG A 105 3.10 17.09 7.81
CA ARG A 105 3.98 18.26 8.07
C ARG A 105 4.44 18.37 9.53
N ASN A 106 3.62 17.93 10.47
CA ASN A 106 3.90 17.99 11.90
C ASN A 106 4.79 16.83 12.41
N ASP A 107 5.09 15.84 11.57
CA ASP A 107 6.03 14.77 11.89
C ASP A 107 7.39 15.09 11.26
N PRO A 108 8.45 15.34 12.07
CA PRO A 108 9.77 15.70 11.54
C PRO A 108 10.35 14.66 10.54
N LYS A 109 9.97 13.39 10.65
CA LYS A 109 10.44 12.33 9.76
C LYS A 109 9.78 12.35 8.37
N PHE A 110 8.57 12.93 8.30
CA PHE A 110 7.74 12.93 7.10
C PHE A 110 7.29 14.34 6.70
N ALA A 111 7.95 15.39 7.22
CA ALA A 111 7.55 16.78 6.99
C ALA A 111 7.50 17.14 5.50
N ASP A 112 8.38 16.58 4.68
CA ASP A 112 8.47 16.84 3.23
C ASP A 112 7.84 15.73 2.38
N TYR A 113 7.22 14.73 3.02
CA TYR A 113 6.51 13.66 2.33
C TYR A 113 5.28 14.21 1.59
N GLU A 114 5.23 14.03 0.24
CA GLU A 114 4.09 14.45 -0.56
C GLU A 114 3.97 13.67 -1.89
N LYS A 115 3.14 12.63 -1.86
CA LYS A 115 2.96 11.75 -3.03
C LYS A 115 2.24 12.42 -4.20
N ILE A 116 1.41 13.44 -3.98
CA ILE A 116 0.76 14.18 -5.08
C ILE A 116 1.83 14.88 -5.93
N LEU A 117 2.84 15.48 -5.30
CA LEU A 117 3.94 16.13 -6.04
C LEU A 117 4.82 15.08 -6.74
N VAL A 118 5.07 13.93 -6.12
CA VAL A 118 5.75 12.80 -6.77
C VAL A 118 5.02 12.39 -8.05
N GLU A 119 3.71 12.11 -7.96
CA GLU A 119 2.90 11.71 -9.11
C GLU A 119 2.93 12.76 -10.23
N ARG A 120 2.72 14.03 -9.89
CA ARG A 120 2.77 15.13 -10.86
C ARG A 120 4.12 15.25 -11.55
N THR A 121 5.22 15.13 -10.80
CA THR A 121 6.59 15.23 -11.36
C THR A 121 6.82 14.15 -12.40
N VAL A 122 6.57 12.88 -12.08
CA VAL A 122 6.90 11.79 -13.02
C VAL A 122 5.92 11.68 -14.18
N MET A 123 4.64 12.00 -13.99
CA MET A 123 3.62 11.94 -15.05
C MET A 123 3.73 13.08 -16.06
N ASN A 124 4.40 14.18 -15.74
CA ASN A 124 4.62 15.30 -16.66
C ASN A 124 5.81 15.12 -17.62
N VAL A 125 6.52 13.98 -17.55
CA VAL A 125 7.69 13.72 -18.41
C VAL A 125 7.25 12.94 -19.65
N SER A 126 7.16 13.61 -20.80
CA SER A 126 6.60 13.04 -22.04
C SER A 126 7.44 11.92 -22.67
N ASP A 127 8.75 11.94 -22.46
CA ASP A 127 9.72 11.00 -23.04
C ASP A 127 10.23 9.92 -22.06
N LEU A 128 9.60 9.83 -20.88
CA LEU A 128 9.80 8.76 -19.90
C LEU A 128 8.43 8.26 -19.43
N PRO A 129 7.85 7.22 -20.06
CA PRO A 129 6.58 6.69 -19.62
C PRO A 129 6.62 6.27 -18.15
N ALA A 130 5.69 6.79 -17.34
CA ALA A 130 5.58 6.42 -15.93
C ALA A 130 4.30 5.64 -15.65
N CYS A 131 4.38 4.71 -14.70
CA CYS A 131 3.22 4.03 -14.10
C CYS A 131 3.19 4.36 -12.62
N ILE A 132 2.07 4.88 -12.13
CA ILE A 132 1.86 5.13 -10.71
C ILE A 132 1.03 4.01 -10.11
N LEU A 133 1.51 3.46 -8.99
CA LEU A 133 0.78 2.49 -8.19
C LEU A 133 0.46 3.11 -6.83
N ARG A 134 -0.81 3.44 -6.60
CA ARG A 134 -1.33 3.91 -5.30
C ARG A 134 -1.55 2.72 -4.41
N LEU A 135 -0.65 2.53 -3.47
CA LEU A 135 -0.65 1.38 -2.57
C LEU A 135 -1.60 1.60 -1.39
N PRO A 136 -2.21 0.50 -0.88
CA PRO A 136 -3.02 0.48 0.32
C PRO A 136 -2.14 0.38 1.58
N ALA A 137 -2.76 0.08 2.72
CA ALA A 137 -2.06 -0.40 3.91
C ALA A 137 -1.50 -1.80 3.65
N VAL A 138 -0.21 -1.90 3.34
CA VAL A 138 0.43 -3.19 3.04
C VAL A 138 0.76 -3.91 4.35
N TYR A 139 0.45 -5.21 4.43
CA TYR A 139 0.67 -6.06 5.60
C TYR A 139 1.28 -7.42 5.23
N GLY A 140 1.78 -8.14 6.22
CA GLY A 140 2.38 -9.47 6.05
C GLY A 140 3.72 -9.61 6.75
N PRO A 141 4.43 -10.73 6.56
CA PRO A 141 5.75 -10.95 7.13
C PRO A 141 6.72 -9.83 6.78
N GLY A 142 7.37 -9.24 7.81
CA GLY A 142 8.28 -8.12 7.66
C GLY A 142 7.63 -6.73 7.81
N ASP A 143 6.32 -6.64 8.08
CA ASP A 143 5.64 -5.35 8.34
C ASP A 143 6.17 -4.69 9.62
N ARG A 144 7.03 -3.69 9.47
CA ARG A 144 7.64 -2.95 10.60
C ARG A 144 6.63 -2.18 11.45
N HIS A 145 5.41 -1.97 10.95
CA HIS A 145 4.33 -1.33 11.70
C HIS A 145 3.52 -2.31 12.54
N HIS A 146 3.73 -3.64 12.34
CA HIS A 146 2.98 -4.67 13.04
C HIS A 146 1.47 -4.37 13.06
N ARG A 147 0.87 -4.06 11.89
CA ARG A 147 -0.51 -3.55 11.77
C ARG A 147 -1.53 -4.39 12.51
N PHE A 148 -1.32 -5.68 12.54
CA PHE A 148 -2.19 -6.65 13.23
C PHE A 148 -1.54 -7.28 14.46
N GLY A 149 -0.32 -6.88 14.80
CA GLY A 149 0.46 -7.45 15.89
C GLY A 149 -0.22 -7.36 17.24
N ASN A 150 -0.90 -6.24 17.53
CA ASN A 150 -1.64 -6.09 18.80
C ASN A 150 -2.80 -7.08 18.91
N TRP A 151 -3.52 -7.37 17.83
CA TRP A 151 -4.59 -8.37 17.83
C TRP A 151 -4.01 -9.78 18.05
N VAL A 152 -2.96 -10.13 17.27
CA VAL A 152 -2.29 -11.42 17.40
C VAL A 152 -1.71 -11.59 18.80
N LYS A 153 -1.07 -10.55 19.36
CA LYS A 153 -0.55 -10.59 20.72
C LYS A 153 -1.63 -10.90 21.76
N GLN A 154 -2.77 -10.21 21.72
CA GLN A 154 -3.86 -10.45 22.65
C GLN A 154 -4.44 -11.87 22.51
N MET A 155 -4.52 -12.41 21.28
CA MET A 155 -4.94 -13.79 21.03
C MET A 155 -3.92 -14.80 21.59
N VAL A 156 -2.62 -14.54 21.42
CA VAL A 156 -1.52 -15.38 22.00
C VAL A 156 -1.56 -15.37 23.52
N ASP A 157 -1.78 -14.19 24.12
CA ASP A 157 -1.87 -14.02 25.58
C ASP A 157 -3.15 -14.66 26.17
N GLY A 158 -4.05 -15.20 25.33
CA GLY A 158 -5.31 -15.83 25.75
C GLY A 158 -6.30 -14.80 26.33
N SER A 159 -6.24 -13.55 25.88
CA SER A 159 -7.19 -12.52 26.31
C SER A 159 -8.63 -12.99 26.07
N PRO A 160 -9.54 -12.88 27.03
CA PRO A 160 -10.92 -13.30 26.84
C PRO A 160 -11.70 -12.36 25.93
N MET A 161 -11.17 -11.15 25.70
CA MET A 161 -11.83 -10.09 24.94
C MET A 161 -10.80 -9.18 24.25
N ILE A 162 -11.13 -8.75 23.04
CA ILE A 162 -10.41 -7.68 22.31
C ILE A 162 -11.37 -6.53 22.10
N GLN A 163 -10.99 -5.35 22.59
CA GLN A 163 -11.79 -4.15 22.43
C GLN A 163 -11.42 -3.39 21.15
N ILE A 164 -12.43 -2.87 20.45
CA ILE A 164 -12.28 -2.03 19.28
C ILE A 164 -13.18 -0.80 19.41
N GLY A 165 -12.66 0.38 19.08
CA GLY A 165 -13.43 1.63 19.13
C GLY A 165 -14.61 1.64 18.17
N ALA A 166 -15.71 2.25 18.56
CA ALA A 166 -16.97 2.28 17.82
C ALA A 166 -16.82 2.89 16.41
N GLY A 167 -16.06 3.97 16.27
CA GLY A 167 -15.76 4.59 14.99
C GLY A 167 -14.95 3.66 14.09
N MET A 168 -13.93 3.00 14.65
CA MET A 168 -13.05 2.10 13.91
C MET A 168 -13.77 0.80 13.54
N ALA A 169 -14.69 0.28 14.34
CA ALA A 169 -15.31 -1.02 14.14
C ALA A 169 -16.02 -1.14 12.78
N GLY A 170 -16.75 -0.10 12.39
CA GLY A 170 -17.44 -0.03 11.10
C GLY A 170 -16.59 0.43 9.92
N TRP A 171 -15.42 0.97 10.19
CA TRP A 171 -14.57 1.61 9.18
C TRP A 171 -13.94 0.60 8.23
N ARG A 172 -13.89 0.98 6.95
CA ARG A 172 -13.32 0.17 5.87
C ARG A 172 -12.03 0.81 5.35
N TRP A 173 -10.96 0.03 5.40
CA TRP A 173 -9.67 0.44 4.84
C TRP A 173 -9.10 -0.66 3.96
N THR A 174 -8.79 -0.32 2.72
CA THR A 174 -8.16 -1.28 1.81
C THR A 174 -6.78 -1.64 2.32
N HIS A 175 -6.56 -2.93 2.44
CA HIS A 175 -5.26 -3.52 2.73
C HIS A 175 -4.71 -4.25 1.51
N GLY A 176 -3.45 -4.65 1.56
CA GLY A 176 -2.85 -5.50 0.55
C GLY A 176 -1.80 -6.40 1.18
N TYR A 177 -1.91 -7.68 0.95
CA TYR A 177 -0.88 -8.62 1.39
C TYR A 177 0.41 -8.39 0.59
N VAL A 178 1.56 -8.37 1.27
CA VAL A 178 2.82 -7.90 0.69
C VAL A 178 3.25 -8.65 -0.56
N GLU A 179 3.07 -9.97 -0.62
CA GLU A 179 3.43 -10.77 -1.80
C GLU A 179 2.49 -10.49 -2.99
N ASN A 180 1.19 -10.28 -2.75
CA ASN A 180 0.24 -9.87 -3.78
C ASN A 180 0.55 -8.46 -4.30
N VAL A 181 0.89 -7.53 -3.40
CA VAL A 181 1.31 -6.18 -3.78
C VAL A 181 2.59 -6.23 -4.61
N ALA A 182 3.57 -7.04 -4.21
CA ALA A 182 4.82 -7.22 -4.97
C ALA A 182 4.55 -7.81 -6.36
N ASP A 183 3.66 -8.79 -6.46
CA ASP A 183 3.26 -9.38 -7.75
C ASP A 183 2.59 -8.36 -8.68
N ALA A 184 1.71 -7.52 -8.13
CA ALA A 184 1.08 -6.43 -8.88
C ALA A 184 2.13 -5.41 -9.38
N ILE A 185 3.13 -5.07 -8.56
CA ILE A 185 4.22 -4.17 -8.94
C ILE A 185 5.06 -4.77 -10.06
N VAL A 186 5.39 -6.07 -9.98
CA VAL A 186 6.12 -6.80 -11.02
C VAL A 186 5.32 -6.83 -12.33
N LEU A 187 4.02 -7.11 -12.26
CA LEU A 187 3.14 -7.05 -13.43
C LEU A 187 3.15 -5.65 -14.05
N ALA A 188 3.02 -4.60 -13.23
CA ALA A 188 3.09 -3.22 -13.72
C ALA A 188 4.45 -2.89 -14.36
N ALA A 189 5.55 -3.42 -13.83
CA ALA A 189 6.89 -3.20 -14.38
C ALA A 189 7.10 -3.91 -15.72
N THR A 190 6.51 -5.07 -15.90
CA THR A 190 6.75 -5.93 -17.08
C THR A 190 5.74 -5.77 -18.20
N ASP A 191 4.53 -5.29 -17.93
CA ASP A 191 3.49 -5.08 -18.94
C ASP A 191 3.63 -3.70 -19.61
N ARG A 192 3.73 -3.68 -20.92
CA ARG A 192 3.93 -2.44 -21.71
C ARG A 192 2.71 -1.50 -21.67
N ARG A 193 1.51 -2.01 -21.36
CA ARG A 193 0.26 -1.23 -21.34
C ARG A 193 0.19 -0.24 -20.18
N THR A 194 1.05 -0.37 -19.17
CA THR A 194 1.00 0.44 -17.95
C THR A 194 1.66 1.81 -18.05
N GLY A 195 2.41 2.07 -19.13
CA GLY A 195 3.01 3.39 -19.35
C GLY A 195 1.96 4.50 -19.48
N GLY A 196 2.12 5.59 -18.71
CA GLY A 196 1.17 6.69 -18.65
C GLY A 196 -0.09 6.39 -17.82
N ARG A 197 -0.08 5.35 -16.98
CA ARG A 197 -1.24 4.91 -16.21
C ARG A 197 -1.07 5.10 -14.70
N ILE A 198 -2.19 5.26 -14.03
CA ILE A 198 -2.32 5.28 -12.56
C ILE A 198 -3.25 4.16 -12.16
N TYR A 199 -2.88 3.38 -11.16
CA TYR A 199 -3.67 2.27 -10.65
C TYR A 199 -3.70 2.25 -9.11
N ASN A 200 -4.86 1.89 -8.59
CA ASN A 200 -5.00 1.46 -7.20
C ASN A 200 -4.62 -0.03 -7.09
N ILE A 201 -3.86 -0.37 -6.08
CA ILE A 201 -3.48 -1.74 -5.74
C ILE A 201 -4.03 -2.10 -4.36
N GLY A 202 -4.42 -3.36 -4.16
CA GLY A 202 -4.92 -3.88 -2.89
C GLY A 202 -5.90 -5.04 -3.06
N GLU A 203 -6.43 -5.49 -1.94
CA GLU A 203 -7.48 -6.50 -1.89
C GLU A 203 -8.74 -6.01 -2.61
N GLU A 204 -9.43 -6.92 -3.28
CA GLU A 204 -10.66 -6.60 -4.02
C GLU A 204 -11.84 -6.37 -3.07
N VAL A 205 -11.94 -7.17 -2.01
CA VAL A 205 -12.97 -7.05 -0.97
C VAL A 205 -12.41 -6.29 0.22
N VAL A 206 -13.11 -5.25 0.64
CA VAL A 206 -12.69 -4.39 1.76
C VAL A 206 -13.66 -4.58 2.92
N PRO A 207 -13.36 -5.49 3.87
CA PRO A 207 -14.19 -5.69 5.06
C PRO A 207 -14.08 -4.49 6.01
N THR A 208 -15.05 -4.37 6.93
CA THR A 208 -14.88 -3.48 8.09
C THR A 208 -13.72 -3.95 8.96
N THR A 209 -13.20 -3.06 9.81
CA THR A 209 -12.13 -3.44 10.75
C THR A 209 -12.58 -4.54 11.70
N ARG A 210 -13.85 -4.54 12.14
CA ARG A 210 -14.43 -5.61 12.95
C ARG A 210 -14.46 -6.94 12.22
N GLU A 211 -14.99 -6.99 10.99
CA GLU A 211 -15.02 -8.18 10.17
C GLU A 211 -13.61 -8.76 9.94
N ARG A 212 -12.62 -7.87 9.72
CA ARG A 212 -11.21 -8.27 9.58
C ARG A 212 -10.66 -8.88 10.87
N LEU A 213 -10.90 -8.26 12.02
CA LEU A 213 -10.50 -8.81 13.33
C LEU A 213 -11.13 -10.17 13.58
N GLU A 214 -12.43 -10.32 13.29
CA GLU A 214 -13.16 -11.59 13.44
C GLU A 214 -12.58 -12.68 12.51
N ALA A 215 -12.17 -12.33 11.28
CA ALA A 215 -11.47 -13.26 10.38
C ALA A 215 -10.11 -13.70 10.94
N PHE A 216 -9.32 -12.77 11.51
CA PHE A 216 -8.06 -13.11 12.21
C PHE A 216 -8.34 -14.04 13.40
N ALA A 217 -9.35 -13.75 14.21
CA ALA A 217 -9.75 -14.55 15.36
C ALA A 217 -10.14 -15.99 14.97
N GLN A 218 -10.91 -16.14 13.90
CA GLN A 218 -11.32 -17.43 13.36
C GLN A 218 -10.10 -18.25 12.88
N ILE A 219 -9.23 -17.65 12.08
CA ILE A 219 -8.03 -18.33 11.53
C ILE A 219 -7.05 -18.69 12.65
N PHE A 220 -6.91 -17.83 13.66
CA PHE A 220 -6.10 -18.09 14.85
C PHE A 220 -6.67 -19.23 15.71
N GLY A 221 -7.97 -19.46 15.69
CA GLY A 221 -8.69 -20.34 16.62
C GLY A 221 -8.91 -19.71 18.00
N TRP A 222 -9.02 -18.37 18.06
CA TRP A 222 -9.27 -17.64 19.31
C TRP A 222 -10.76 -17.71 19.69
N SER A 223 -11.04 -18.04 20.96
CA SER A 223 -12.39 -18.25 21.48
C SER A 223 -12.95 -17.08 22.28
N GLY A 224 -12.23 -15.97 22.35
CA GLY A 224 -12.68 -14.75 23.03
C GLY A 224 -13.74 -13.99 22.24
N THR A 225 -14.10 -12.81 22.75
CA THR A 225 -15.13 -11.94 22.16
C THR A 225 -14.54 -10.60 21.66
N VAL A 226 -15.11 -10.07 20.58
CA VAL A 226 -14.81 -8.71 20.12
C VAL A 226 -15.86 -7.77 20.72
N GLU A 227 -15.42 -6.82 21.54
CA GLU A 227 -16.28 -5.82 22.15
C GLU A 227 -16.08 -4.45 21.49
N VAL A 228 -17.18 -3.82 21.11
CA VAL A 228 -17.16 -2.45 20.59
C VAL A 228 -17.36 -1.47 21.76
N VAL A 229 -16.36 -0.60 21.94
CA VAL A 229 -16.36 0.39 23.02
C VAL A 229 -16.39 1.82 22.45
N PRO A 230 -16.91 2.82 23.19
CA PRO A 230 -16.78 4.21 22.78
C PRO A 230 -15.31 4.57 22.55
N ASP A 231 -15.02 5.37 21.52
CA ASP A 231 -13.70 5.93 21.28
C ASP A 231 -13.78 7.45 21.07
N ASP A 232 -12.65 8.12 21.26
CA ASP A 232 -12.44 9.55 21.05
C ASP A 232 -11.32 9.81 20.04
N MET A 233 -11.16 8.90 19.07
CA MET A 233 -10.12 8.98 18.06
C MET A 233 -10.18 10.30 17.29
N ALA A 234 -9.01 10.87 17.03
CA ALA A 234 -8.88 12.12 16.26
C ALA A 234 -9.22 11.99 14.76
N LEU A 235 -9.46 10.76 14.28
CA LEU A 235 -9.78 10.46 12.89
C LEU A 235 -11.31 10.48 12.66
N ASP A 236 -11.73 10.98 11.50
CA ASP A 236 -13.15 10.94 11.12
C ASP A 236 -13.49 9.61 10.43
N PHE A 237 -13.74 8.56 11.19
CA PHE A 237 -14.05 7.22 10.69
C PHE A 237 -15.36 7.10 9.91
N ARG A 238 -16.14 8.19 9.74
CA ARG A 238 -17.26 8.19 8.81
C ARG A 238 -16.77 8.16 7.35
N GLN A 239 -15.50 8.55 7.12
CA GLN A 239 -14.86 8.48 5.82
C GLN A 239 -14.11 7.15 5.66
N ASP A 240 -14.69 6.24 4.91
CA ASP A 240 -14.02 5.01 4.49
C ASP A 240 -12.84 5.30 3.53
N MET A 241 -11.82 4.46 3.65
CA MET A 241 -10.67 4.40 2.73
C MET A 241 -10.73 3.13 1.85
N ALA A 242 -11.93 2.75 1.44
CA ALA A 242 -12.15 1.62 0.53
C ALA A 242 -11.86 2.05 -0.92
N VAL A 243 -10.71 1.63 -1.46
CA VAL A 243 -10.34 1.92 -2.86
C VAL A 243 -10.74 0.78 -3.80
N SER A 244 -11.15 1.13 -5.01
CA SER A 244 -11.42 0.17 -6.09
C SER A 244 -10.12 -0.22 -6.77
N THR A 245 -9.84 -1.51 -6.86
CA THR A 245 -8.71 -2.08 -7.63
C THR A 245 -9.16 -2.63 -8.99
N ALA A 246 -10.41 -2.40 -9.35
CA ALA A 246 -11.06 -2.98 -10.55
C ALA A 246 -10.38 -2.55 -11.87
N ARG A 247 -9.80 -1.35 -11.93
CA ARG A 247 -9.09 -0.88 -13.14
C ARG A 247 -7.87 -1.75 -13.42
N PHE A 248 -7.00 -1.95 -12.42
CA PHE A 248 -5.80 -2.78 -12.55
C PHE A 248 -6.15 -4.22 -12.92
N ARG A 249 -7.11 -4.81 -12.21
CA ARG A 249 -7.57 -6.19 -12.43
C ARG A 249 -8.11 -6.38 -13.86
N ARG A 250 -8.98 -5.50 -14.30
CA ARG A 250 -9.60 -5.58 -15.63
C ARG A 250 -8.61 -5.33 -16.77
N GLU A 251 -7.76 -4.30 -16.66
CA GLU A 251 -6.86 -3.92 -17.75
C GLU A 251 -5.69 -4.87 -17.92
N LEU A 252 -5.21 -5.47 -16.82
CA LEU A 252 -4.02 -6.32 -16.84
C LEU A 252 -4.33 -7.80 -16.63
N GLY A 253 -5.57 -8.16 -16.31
CA GLY A 253 -5.94 -9.55 -16.00
C GLY A 253 -5.37 -10.01 -14.65
N TYR A 254 -5.16 -9.09 -13.72
CA TYR A 254 -4.57 -9.39 -12.41
C TYR A 254 -5.55 -10.11 -11.49
N ALA A 255 -5.07 -11.13 -10.81
CA ALA A 255 -5.71 -11.77 -9.67
C ALA A 255 -4.69 -11.99 -8.56
N ASP A 256 -5.15 -11.93 -7.30
CA ASP A 256 -4.28 -12.19 -6.16
C ASP A 256 -3.76 -13.64 -6.21
N LEU A 257 -2.45 -13.81 -5.99
CA LEU A 257 -1.80 -15.13 -5.97
C LEU A 257 -2.08 -15.87 -4.66
N ILE A 258 -2.09 -15.12 -3.58
CA ILE A 258 -2.29 -15.63 -2.22
C ILE A 258 -3.69 -15.19 -1.78
N SER A 259 -4.53 -16.14 -1.38
CA SER A 259 -5.84 -15.83 -0.84
C SER A 259 -5.75 -15.01 0.45
N VAL A 260 -6.80 -14.27 0.80
CA VAL A 260 -6.85 -13.49 2.04
C VAL A 260 -6.68 -14.41 3.27
N GLU A 261 -7.28 -15.60 3.24
CA GLU A 261 -7.16 -16.59 4.31
C GLU A 261 -5.71 -17.03 4.54
N GLU A 262 -5.01 -17.40 3.48
CA GLU A 262 -3.59 -17.76 3.53
C GLU A 262 -2.70 -16.59 3.95
N ALA A 263 -2.98 -15.38 3.43
CA ALA A 263 -2.27 -14.16 3.80
C ALA A 263 -2.40 -13.85 5.30
N VAL A 264 -3.59 -13.98 5.86
CA VAL A 264 -3.85 -13.82 7.30
C VAL A 264 -3.13 -14.90 8.10
N SER A 265 -3.20 -16.17 7.67
CA SER A 265 -2.52 -17.28 8.33
C SER A 265 -1.00 -17.04 8.42
N ARG A 266 -0.36 -16.66 7.31
CA ARG A 266 1.08 -16.34 7.27
C ARG A 266 1.42 -15.12 8.13
N THR A 267 0.56 -14.11 8.16
CA THR A 267 0.74 -12.92 8.99
C THR A 267 0.69 -13.28 10.48
N ILE A 268 -0.29 -14.08 10.88
CA ILE A 268 -0.41 -14.59 12.26
C ILE A 268 0.84 -15.37 12.67
N ALA A 269 1.31 -16.28 11.81
CA ALA A 269 2.50 -17.09 12.07
C ALA A 269 3.74 -16.21 12.28
N TRP A 270 3.91 -15.19 11.44
CA TRP A 270 5.03 -14.26 11.54
C TRP A 270 4.94 -13.40 12.80
N GLU A 271 3.78 -12.80 13.12
CA GLU A 271 3.59 -11.99 14.34
C GLU A 271 3.84 -12.81 15.60
N ARG A 272 3.41 -14.09 15.63
CA ARG A 272 3.69 -14.99 16.75
C ARG A 272 5.20 -15.24 16.93
N SER A 273 5.93 -15.45 15.84
CA SER A 273 7.38 -15.65 15.92
C SER A 273 8.10 -14.41 16.45
N ALA A 274 7.64 -13.21 16.11
CA ALA A 274 8.20 -11.96 16.61
C ALA A 274 7.92 -11.71 18.12
N LEU A 275 6.90 -12.37 18.70
CA LEU A 275 6.60 -12.29 20.14
C LEU A 275 7.44 -13.26 20.98
N THR A 276 8.06 -14.28 20.36
CA THR A 276 8.81 -15.35 21.05
C THR A 276 10.34 -15.25 20.89
N GLY A 277 10.84 -14.35 20.04
CA GLY A 277 12.26 -14.08 19.80
C GLY A 277 12.67 -12.78 20.45
#